data_8ab806503ac336d539054ffe247df094
#
_entry.id   8ab806503ac336d539054ffe247df094
#
_cell.length_a   1.000
_cell.length_b   1.000
_cell.length_c   1.000
_cell.angle_alpha   90.00
_cell.angle_beta   90.00
_cell.angle_gamma   90.00
#
_symmetry.space_group_name_H-M   'P 1'
#
loop_
_entity.id
_entity.type
_entity.pdbx_description
1 polymer ?
#
loop_
_entity_poly.entity_id
_entity_poly.type
_entity_poly.pdbx_seq_one_letter_code
_entity_poly.pdbx_strand_id
1 'polypeptide(L)'
;VVVVGAGPAGALAALGLARQGVPVLLVERRRFPRWKVCGACLSGQALAALEQAGQGPLLDQLGARPLRSLQLGLQGARAELALPAGRVLSRLALDQGLVAAAVAAGATLVPETMAELGPAAAGVRPVQLRRGRESATLQAELVLVAAGLAHRCLRQLPEVATHIQTGSRSGAGCLLPAPNHACHDPALAAYGDGRLHMAIGRHGYVGLVRLEDGALNVAAAFDGAALAAAGGPAAAASQVLSEAGFEPLPALAPAAWQLTPALTRRSRPLAGYRYLLLGDAAGYVEPFTGEGMGWALMAALSSTPLALAALDNGWDDQLARDWSRSQAALMARRQRLCQALALVLRRPWSSRVVFDVVRRWPSLAPLPTPCP
;
A
#
# COMPACT_ATOMS: atom_id res chain seq x y z
N VAL A 1 -15.07 16.35 9.83
CA VAL A 1 -14.81 15.01 9.26
C VAL A 1 -13.79 14.27 10.08
N VAL A 2 -13.99 12.97 10.27
CA VAL A 2 -12.98 12.10 10.89
C VAL A 2 -12.36 11.21 9.81
N VAL A 3 -11.03 11.22 9.69
CA VAL A 3 -10.27 10.33 8.81
C VAL A 3 -9.55 9.30 9.65
N VAL A 4 -9.86 8.02 9.48
CA VAL A 4 -9.30 6.92 10.26
C VAL A 4 -8.16 6.24 9.50
N GLY A 5 -6.93 6.44 9.97
CA GLY A 5 -5.68 5.94 9.37
C GLY A 5 -4.94 7.01 8.56
N ALA A 6 -3.70 7.29 8.97
CA ALA A 6 -2.83 8.30 8.36
C ALA A 6 -1.79 7.68 7.39
N GLY A 7 -2.19 6.67 6.60
CA GLY A 7 -1.44 6.20 5.44
C GLY A 7 -1.69 7.09 4.21
N PRO A 8 -1.17 6.74 3.00
CA PRO A 8 -1.28 7.59 1.82
C PRO A 8 -2.72 8.00 1.48
N ALA A 9 -3.68 7.06 1.57
CA ALA A 9 -5.09 7.37 1.31
C ALA A 9 -5.66 8.38 2.32
N GLY A 10 -5.45 8.13 3.62
CA GLY A 10 -6.04 8.99 4.65
C GLY A 10 -5.37 10.35 4.76
N ALA A 11 -4.03 10.39 4.68
CA ALA A 11 -3.31 11.65 4.74
C ALA A 11 -3.62 12.56 3.54
N LEU A 12 -3.70 11.99 2.33
CA LEU A 12 -4.05 12.76 1.13
C LEU A 12 -5.52 13.22 1.13
N ALA A 13 -6.46 12.38 1.60
CA ALA A 13 -7.85 12.76 1.76
C ALA A 13 -8.02 13.88 2.81
N ALA A 14 -7.31 13.77 3.93
CA ALA A 14 -7.28 14.81 4.96
C ALA A 14 -6.73 16.14 4.42
N LEU A 15 -5.63 16.09 3.64
CA LEU A 15 -5.07 17.24 2.96
C LEU A 15 -6.08 17.89 2.01
N GLY A 16 -6.75 17.07 1.17
CA GLY A 16 -7.73 17.57 0.20
C GLY A 16 -8.89 18.29 0.88
N LEU A 17 -9.44 17.75 1.95
CA LEU A 17 -10.52 18.35 2.72
C LEU A 17 -10.07 19.58 3.51
N ALA A 18 -8.93 19.54 4.17
CA ALA A 18 -8.40 20.67 4.93
C ALA A 18 -8.14 21.90 4.04
N ARG A 19 -7.65 21.70 2.80
CA ARG A 19 -7.50 22.79 1.81
C ARG A 19 -8.81 23.44 1.40
N GLN A 20 -9.93 22.74 1.57
CA GLN A 20 -11.28 23.30 1.34
C GLN A 20 -11.89 23.93 2.61
N GLY A 21 -11.08 24.12 3.66
CA GLY A 21 -11.53 24.70 4.92
C GLY A 21 -12.37 23.76 5.80
N VAL A 22 -12.46 22.46 5.47
CA VAL A 22 -13.21 21.49 6.27
C VAL A 22 -12.41 21.14 7.53
N PRO A 23 -13.02 21.21 8.73
CA PRO A 23 -12.40 20.71 9.95
C PRO A 23 -12.16 19.19 9.88
N VAL A 24 -10.90 18.76 9.87
CA VAL A 24 -10.51 17.35 9.72
C VAL A 24 -9.74 16.88 10.95
N LEU A 25 -10.22 15.78 11.54
CA LEU A 25 -9.49 15.02 12.54
C LEU A 25 -8.88 13.77 11.89
N LEU A 26 -7.56 13.72 11.77
CA LEU A 26 -6.81 12.59 11.21
C LEU A 26 -6.32 11.69 12.35
N VAL A 27 -6.92 10.52 12.51
CA VAL A 27 -6.65 9.60 13.61
C VAL A 27 -5.74 8.47 13.15
N GLU A 28 -4.63 8.26 13.86
CA GLU A 28 -3.69 7.16 13.59
C GLU A 28 -3.38 6.38 14.87
N ARG A 29 -3.49 5.05 14.80
CA ARG A 29 -3.26 4.17 15.95
C ARG A 29 -1.80 4.02 16.36
N ARG A 30 -0.85 4.33 15.48
CA ARG A 30 0.59 4.24 15.73
C ARG A 30 1.19 5.64 15.90
N ARG A 31 2.32 5.68 16.58
CA ARG A 31 3.17 6.87 16.64
C ARG A 31 3.84 7.09 15.29
N PHE A 32 4.01 8.33 14.88
CA PHE A 32 4.83 8.72 13.73
C PHE A 32 6.25 9.14 14.17
N PRO A 33 7.26 8.97 13.31
CA PRO A 33 7.23 8.27 12.03
C PRO A 33 7.10 6.75 12.21
N ARG A 34 6.49 6.07 11.23
CA ARG A 34 6.30 4.62 11.31
C ARG A 34 6.60 3.93 9.98
N TRP A 35 7.35 2.86 10.02
CA TRP A 35 7.51 1.99 8.88
C TRP A 35 6.30 1.06 8.72
N LYS A 36 5.99 0.72 7.47
CA LYS A 36 4.92 -0.23 7.11
C LYS A 36 5.36 -1.09 5.93
N VAL A 37 5.07 -2.38 5.95
CA VAL A 37 5.36 -3.33 4.86
C VAL A 37 4.79 -2.80 3.55
N CYS A 38 5.68 -2.57 2.58
CA CYS A 38 5.37 -2.06 1.24
C CYS A 38 6.57 -2.27 0.32
N GLY A 39 6.33 -2.39 -0.99
CA GLY A 39 7.42 -2.42 -1.99
C GLY A 39 8.16 -1.10 -2.19
N ALA A 40 7.72 -0.01 -1.56
CA ALA A 40 8.32 1.33 -1.63
C ALA A 40 8.42 1.95 -3.04
N CYS A 41 7.79 1.34 -4.04
CA CYS A 41 7.79 1.80 -5.43
C CYS A 41 6.53 2.63 -5.73
N LEU A 42 6.72 3.84 -6.22
CA LEU A 42 5.69 4.73 -6.72
C LEU A 42 5.59 4.57 -8.24
N SER A 43 4.48 4.04 -8.72
CA SER A 43 4.18 3.91 -10.15
C SER A 43 3.85 5.27 -10.77
N GLY A 44 3.83 5.36 -12.10
CA GLY A 44 3.41 6.58 -12.82
C GLY A 44 2.04 7.09 -12.37
N GLN A 45 1.10 6.19 -12.02
CA GLN A 45 -0.20 6.57 -11.47
C GLN A 45 -0.08 7.21 -10.07
N ALA A 46 0.79 6.70 -9.24
CA ALA A 46 1.03 7.30 -7.91
C ALA A 46 1.65 8.69 -8.05
N LEU A 47 2.58 8.86 -9.01
CA LEU A 47 3.20 10.15 -9.32
C LEU A 47 2.16 11.15 -9.84
N ALA A 48 1.33 10.74 -10.80
CA ALA A 48 0.25 11.58 -11.33
C ALA A 48 -0.77 11.99 -10.25
N ALA A 49 -1.13 11.09 -9.34
CA ALA A 49 -2.02 11.40 -8.24
C ALA A 49 -1.42 12.42 -7.26
N LEU A 50 -0.13 12.31 -6.96
CA LEU A 50 0.57 13.29 -6.11
C LEU A 50 0.69 14.65 -6.82
N GLU A 51 0.96 14.66 -8.11
CA GLU A 51 1.00 15.88 -8.92
C GLU A 51 -0.38 16.57 -8.94
N GLN A 52 -1.43 15.84 -9.23
CA GLN A 52 -2.81 16.34 -9.18
C GLN A 52 -3.19 16.91 -7.81
N ALA A 53 -2.65 16.34 -6.72
CA ALA A 53 -2.82 16.85 -5.37
C ALA A 53 -1.93 18.06 -5.04
N GLY A 54 -1.09 18.54 -5.98
CA GLY A 54 -0.09 19.57 -5.73
C GLY A 54 0.99 19.12 -4.73
N GLN A 55 1.31 17.83 -4.73
CA GLN A 55 2.34 17.20 -3.89
C GLN A 55 3.51 16.62 -4.70
N GLY A 56 3.62 16.95 -5.99
CA GLY A 56 4.76 16.55 -6.82
C GLY A 56 6.12 16.93 -6.22
N PRO A 57 6.33 18.20 -5.82
CA PRO A 57 7.59 18.66 -5.22
C PRO A 57 7.97 17.94 -3.92
N LEU A 58 7.00 17.39 -3.19
CA LEU A 58 7.25 16.64 -1.95
C LEU A 58 8.20 15.46 -2.17
N LEU A 59 8.12 14.80 -3.32
CA LEU A 59 8.97 13.65 -3.61
C LEU A 59 10.45 14.02 -3.69
N ASP A 60 10.78 15.14 -4.32
CA ASP A 60 12.15 15.64 -4.41
C ASP A 60 12.65 16.12 -3.05
N GLN A 61 11.81 16.81 -2.27
CA GLN A 61 12.10 17.23 -0.91
C GLN A 61 12.42 16.06 0.02
N LEU A 62 11.76 14.94 -0.17
CA LEU A 62 11.97 13.72 0.60
C LEU A 62 13.09 12.82 0.05
N GLY A 63 13.76 13.23 -1.03
CA GLY A 63 14.87 12.50 -1.63
C GLY A 63 14.46 11.24 -2.39
N ALA A 64 13.23 11.19 -2.92
CA ALA A 64 12.75 10.04 -3.69
C ALA A 64 13.68 9.73 -4.86
N ARG A 65 14.13 8.47 -4.96
CA ARG A 65 15.08 8.02 -5.98
C ARG A 65 14.37 7.59 -7.26
N PRO A 66 14.95 7.85 -8.44
CA PRO A 66 14.40 7.31 -9.69
C PRO A 66 14.38 5.78 -9.69
N LEU A 67 13.30 5.18 -10.16
CA LEU A 67 13.20 3.74 -10.44
C LEU A 67 13.27 3.54 -11.95
N ARG A 68 14.33 2.88 -12.45
CA ARG A 68 14.63 2.79 -13.89
C ARG A 68 14.44 1.41 -14.47
N SER A 69 14.73 0.36 -13.68
CA SER A 69 14.68 -1.01 -14.19
C SER A 69 14.14 -1.99 -13.17
N LEU A 70 13.65 -3.11 -13.69
CA LEU A 70 13.20 -4.28 -12.96
C LEU A 70 14.09 -5.47 -13.35
N GLN A 71 14.78 -6.04 -12.38
CA GLN A 71 15.47 -7.31 -12.54
C GLN A 71 14.58 -8.43 -12.01
N LEU A 72 14.07 -9.25 -12.90
CA LEU A 72 13.31 -10.45 -12.57
C LEU A 72 14.22 -11.65 -12.45
N GLY A 73 14.04 -12.47 -11.41
CA GLY A 73 14.66 -13.77 -11.26
C GLY A 73 13.60 -14.86 -11.16
N LEU A 74 13.76 -15.95 -11.90
CA LEU A 74 12.90 -17.13 -11.88
C LEU A 74 13.71 -18.38 -12.22
N GLN A 75 13.67 -19.40 -11.34
CA GLN A 75 14.35 -20.71 -11.57
C GLN A 75 15.81 -20.56 -12.02
N GLY A 76 16.58 -19.71 -11.32
CA GLY A 76 17.98 -19.43 -11.60
C GLY A 76 18.25 -18.51 -12.82
N ALA A 77 17.25 -18.22 -13.65
CA ALA A 77 17.40 -17.31 -14.80
C ALA A 77 17.04 -15.87 -14.40
N ARG A 78 17.69 -14.89 -15.04
CA ARG A 78 17.42 -13.45 -14.83
C ARG A 78 17.03 -12.77 -16.12
N ALA A 79 16.16 -11.77 -15.99
CA ALA A 79 15.78 -10.85 -17.07
C ALA A 79 15.76 -9.43 -16.54
N GLU A 80 16.20 -8.47 -17.33
CA GLU A 80 16.14 -7.05 -16.99
C GLU A 80 15.17 -6.34 -17.93
N LEU A 81 14.31 -5.50 -17.35
CA LEU A 81 13.29 -4.73 -18.05
C LEU A 81 13.45 -3.27 -17.69
N ALA A 82 13.42 -2.40 -18.67
CA ALA A 82 13.27 -0.97 -18.43
C ALA A 82 11.87 -0.70 -17.86
N LEU A 83 11.79 0.09 -16.81
CA LEU A 83 10.51 0.52 -16.24
C LEU A 83 10.14 1.90 -16.81
N PRO A 84 8.84 2.17 -17.01
CA PRO A 84 8.38 3.54 -17.21
C PRO A 84 8.73 4.37 -15.97
N ALA A 85 8.67 5.70 -16.10
CA ALA A 85 9.00 6.62 -15.01
C ALA A 85 8.34 6.21 -13.70
N GLY A 86 9.16 5.95 -12.68
CA GLY A 86 8.77 5.59 -11.33
C GLY A 86 9.74 6.19 -10.32
N ARG A 87 9.35 6.18 -9.07
CA ARG A 87 10.20 6.62 -7.95
C ARG A 87 10.22 5.59 -6.84
N VAL A 88 11.27 5.59 -6.06
CA VAL A 88 11.39 4.82 -4.82
C VAL A 88 11.37 5.79 -3.65
N LEU A 89 10.49 5.55 -2.71
CA LEU A 89 10.43 6.31 -1.47
C LEU A 89 9.86 5.43 -0.36
N SER A 90 10.48 5.46 0.81
CA SER A 90 9.99 4.70 1.95
C SER A 90 8.59 5.13 2.38
N ARG A 91 7.82 4.19 2.93
CA ARG A 91 6.53 4.51 3.55
C ARG A 91 6.68 5.38 4.80
N LEU A 92 7.85 5.34 5.41
CA LEU A 92 8.16 6.20 6.55
C LEU A 92 8.20 7.67 6.10
N ALA A 93 8.99 7.99 5.09
CA ALA A 93 9.12 9.34 4.56
C ALA A 93 7.84 9.84 3.88
N LEU A 94 7.24 9.02 2.99
CA LEU A 94 6.02 9.41 2.26
C LEU A 94 4.85 9.68 3.19
N ASP A 95 4.56 8.75 4.13
CA ASP A 95 3.43 8.90 5.03
C ASP A 95 3.61 10.13 5.94
N GLN A 96 4.84 10.35 6.45
CA GLN A 96 5.15 11.51 7.28
C GLN A 96 5.01 12.82 6.50
N GLY A 97 5.53 12.88 5.27
CA GLY A 97 5.43 14.07 4.43
C GLY A 97 3.98 14.44 4.09
N LEU A 98 3.16 13.45 3.72
CA LEU A 98 1.73 13.69 3.44
C LEU A 98 0.95 14.12 4.69
N VAL A 99 1.27 13.54 5.85
CA VAL A 99 0.67 13.95 7.13
C VAL A 99 1.07 15.38 7.49
N ALA A 100 2.35 15.72 7.33
CA ALA A 100 2.82 17.09 7.58
C ALA A 100 2.12 18.10 6.65
N ALA A 101 1.93 17.76 5.38
CA ALA A 101 1.19 18.59 4.43
C ALA A 101 -0.28 18.75 4.84
N ALA A 102 -0.93 17.69 5.32
CA ALA A 102 -2.31 17.74 5.79
C ALA A 102 -2.45 18.63 7.04
N VAL A 103 -1.52 18.52 7.99
CA VAL A 103 -1.49 19.36 9.20
C VAL A 103 -1.23 20.83 8.84
N ALA A 104 -0.29 21.11 7.95
CA ALA A 104 -0.02 22.47 7.46
C ALA A 104 -1.23 23.10 6.75
N ALA A 105 -2.09 22.27 6.15
CA ALA A 105 -3.36 22.71 5.55
C ALA A 105 -4.52 22.89 6.56
N GLY A 106 -4.30 22.58 7.85
CA GLY A 106 -5.31 22.76 8.90
C GLY A 106 -5.92 21.48 9.47
N ALA A 107 -5.51 20.28 9.03
CA ALA A 107 -5.96 19.04 9.64
C ALA A 107 -5.32 18.82 11.02
N THR A 108 -6.09 18.32 11.98
CA THR A 108 -5.59 17.94 13.31
C THR A 108 -5.19 16.47 13.34
N LEU A 109 -3.91 16.17 13.54
CA LEU A 109 -3.42 14.81 13.71
C LEU A 109 -3.60 14.34 15.17
N VAL A 110 -4.18 13.15 15.34
CA VAL A 110 -4.31 12.46 16.63
C VAL A 110 -3.61 11.10 16.54
N PRO A 111 -2.31 11.04 16.86
CA PRO A 111 -1.54 9.80 16.83
C PRO A 111 -1.83 8.91 18.05
N GLU A 112 -1.34 7.66 18.01
CA GLU A 112 -1.44 6.65 19.08
C GLU A 112 -2.87 6.41 19.57
N THR A 113 -3.86 6.66 18.69
CA THR A 113 -5.28 6.61 19.02
C THR A 113 -6.01 5.63 18.10
N MET A 114 -6.69 4.68 18.70
CA MET A 114 -7.60 3.77 17.99
C MET A 114 -8.94 4.45 17.78
N ALA A 115 -9.49 4.33 16.58
CA ALA A 115 -10.84 4.76 16.27
C ALA A 115 -11.72 3.54 15.96
N GLU A 116 -12.95 3.54 16.40
CA GLU A 116 -13.96 2.54 16.10
C GLU A 116 -15.29 3.23 15.75
N LEU A 117 -15.86 2.88 14.60
CA LEU A 117 -17.12 3.42 14.14
C LEU A 117 -18.26 2.74 14.88
N GLY A 118 -19.10 3.52 15.53
CA GLY A 118 -20.34 3.05 16.14
C GLY A 118 -21.49 2.91 15.12
N PRO A 119 -22.62 2.36 15.57
CA PRO A 119 -23.84 2.31 14.77
C PRO A 119 -24.31 3.71 14.34
N ALA A 120 -25.09 3.77 13.25
CA ALA A 120 -25.63 5.03 12.75
C ALA A 120 -26.49 5.73 13.80
N ALA A 121 -26.34 7.05 13.89
CA ALA A 121 -27.22 7.90 14.68
C ALA A 121 -27.80 9.02 13.77
N ALA A 122 -28.88 9.66 14.20
CA ALA A 122 -29.53 10.69 13.39
C ALA A 122 -28.56 11.84 13.05
N GLY A 123 -28.29 12.02 11.77
CA GLY A 123 -27.47 13.10 11.25
C GLY A 123 -25.95 12.94 11.42
N VAL A 124 -25.46 11.92 12.15
CA VAL A 124 -24.03 11.74 12.46
C VAL A 124 -23.60 10.27 12.48
N ARG A 125 -22.29 10.07 12.43
CA ARG A 125 -21.66 8.76 12.68
C ARG A 125 -20.83 8.87 13.96
N PRO A 126 -21.19 8.15 15.05
CA PRO A 126 -20.38 8.11 16.23
C PRO A 126 -19.03 7.42 15.96
N VAL A 127 -17.94 8.00 16.47
CA VAL A 127 -16.59 7.43 16.41
C VAL A 127 -16.03 7.39 17.82
N GLN A 128 -15.81 6.20 18.34
CA GLN A 128 -15.14 6.01 19.61
C GLN A 128 -13.64 6.08 19.41
N LEU A 129 -12.99 6.99 20.11
CA LEU A 129 -11.53 7.14 20.16
C LEU A 129 -11.01 6.54 21.47
N ARG A 130 -9.87 5.84 21.39
CA ARG A 130 -9.21 5.28 22.55
C ARG A 130 -7.70 5.42 22.47
N ARG A 131 -7.11 6.05 23.50
CA ARG A 131 -5.66 6.19 23.70
C ARG A 131 -5.29 5.66 25.08
N GLY A 132 -4.64 4.50 25.14
CA GLY A 132 -4.35 3.83 26.40
C GLY A 132 -5.63 3.51 27.17
N ARG A 133 -5.79 4.14 28.36
CA ARG A 133 -6.99 4.04 29.19
C ARG A 133 -8.04 5.11 28.94
N GLU A 134 -7.68 6.16 28.22
CA GLU A 134 -8.59 7.26 27.90
C GLU A 134 -9.49 6.89 26.71
N SER A 135 -10.74 7.29 26.78
CA SER A 135 -11.71 7.14 25.69
C SER A 135 -12.60 8.36 25.56
N ALA A 136 -12.95 8.69 24.32
CA ALA A 136 -13.90 9.74 24.00
C ALA A 136 -14.75 9.29 22.81
N THR A 137 -15.98 9.79 22.73
CA THR A 137 -16.84 9.56 21.56
C THR A 137 -17.07 10.89 20.84
N LEU A 138 -16.77 10.90 19.56
CA LEU A 138 -17.03 12.03 18.66
C LEU A 138 -18.26 11.75 17.79
N GLN A 139 -18.99 12.81 17.45
CA GLN A 139 -20.08 12.77 16.47
C GLN A 139 -19.55 13.32 15.15
N ALA A 140 -19.29 12.48 14.17
CA ALA A 140 -18.77 12.88 12.89
C ALA A 140 -19.88 13.00 11.84
N GLU A 141 -19.91 14.09 11.09
CA GLU A 141 -20.80 14.23 9.94
C GLU A 141 -20.43 13.26 8.82
N LEU A 142 -19.15 12.94 8.69
CA LEU A 142 -18.64 11.97 7.74
C LEU A 142 -17.36 11.31 8.27
N VAL A 143 -17.19 10.01 8.01
CA VAL A 143 -15.98 9.26 8.34
C VAL A 143 -15.34 8.70 7.07
N LEU A 144 -14.08 9.02 6.83
CA LEU A 144 -13.27 8.41 5.78
C LEU A 144 -12.39 7.31 6.41
N VAL A 145 -12.63 6.06 6.04
CA VAL A 145 -11.95 4.91 6.63
C VAL A 145 -10.79 4.47 5.74
N ALA A 146 -9.57 4.89 6.09
CA ALA A 146 -8.31 4.56 5.42
C ALA A 146 -7.40 3.66 6.30
N ALA A 147 -8.02 2.79 7.11
CA ALA A 147 -7.36 2.01 8.17
C ALA A 147 -6.46 0.86 7.66
N GLY A 148 -6.32 0.70 6.34
CA GLY A 148 -5.53 -0.36 5.72
C GLY A 148 -6.18 -1.75 5.85
N LEU A 149 -5.38 -2.81 5.69
CA LEU A 149 -5.88 -4.20 5.61
C LEU A 149 -6.60 -4.68 6.87
N ALA A 150 -6.22 -4.22 8.05
CA ALA A 150 -6.70 -4.76 9.33
C ALA A 150 -7.93 -4.04 9.91
N HIS A 151 -8.57 -3.17 9.18
CA HIS A 151 -9.68 -2.25 9.52
C HIS A 151 -10.57 -2.67 10.72
N ARG A 152 -9.95 -2.87 11.87
CA ARG A 152 -10.64 -3.21 13.14
C ARG A 152 -11.64 -2.16 13.58
N CYS A 153 -11.52 -0.94 13.06
CA CYS A 153 -12.44 0.18 13.30
C CYS A 153 -13.88 -0.08 12.83
N LEU A 154 -14.11 -1.12 12.02
CA LEU A 154 -15.43 -1.47 11.48
C LEU A 154 -16.12 -2.62 12.21
N ARG A 155 -15.61 -3.06 13.36
CA ARG A 155 -16.13 -4.23 14.08
C ARG A 155 -17.58 -4.10 14.53
N GLN A 156 -18.03 -2.88 14.80
CA GLN A 156 -19.40 -2.60 15.22
C GLN A 156 -20.35 -2.38 14.04
N LEU A 157 -19.87 -2.56 12.81
CA LEU A 157 -20.67 -2.41 11.59
C LEU A 157 -20.90 -3.81 10.97
N PRO A 158 -21.96 -4.53 11.38
CA PRO A 158 -22.21 -5.90 10.89
C PRO A 158 -22.51 -5.96 9.40
N GLU A 159 -22.94 -4.83 8.83
CA GLU A 159 -23.16 -4.70 7.39
C GLU A 159 -21.87 -4.74 6.56
N VAL A 160 -20.71 -4.47 7.18
CA VAL A 160 -19.42 -4.48 6.46
C VAL A 160 -18.77 -5.84 6.54
N ALA A 161 -18.90 -6.63 5.49
CA ALA A 161 -18.22 -7.90 5.36
C ALA A 161 -16.89 -7.77 4.60
N THR A 162 -15.86 -8.48 5.07
CA THR A 162 -14.58 -8.61 4.36
C THR A 162 -14.40 -10.03 3.86
N HIS A 163 -14.35 -10.18 2.55
CA HIS A 163 -14.09 -11.45 1.88
C HIS A 163 -12.61 -11.58 1.57
N ILE A 164 -11.96 -12.58 2.14
CA ILE A 164 -10.58 -12.95 1.85
C ILE A 164 -10.60 -14.02 0.76
N GLN A 165 -9.84 -13.80 -0.31
CA GLN A 165 -9.73 -14.78 -1.39
C GLN A 165 -9.03 -16.05 -0.90
N THR A 166 -9.61 -17.21 -1.18
CA THR A 166 -8.99 -18.51 -0.88
C THR A 166 -7.58 -18.60 -1.49
N GLY A 167 -6.61 -19.05 -0.71
CA GLY A 167 -5.22 -19.11 -1.12
C GLY A 167 -4.54 -17.75 -1.25
N SER A 168 -5.11 -16.67 -0.69
CA SER A 168 -4.44 -15.38 -0.64
C SER A 168 -3.12 -15.47 0.13
N ARG A 169 -2.04 -14.95 -0.44
CA ARG A 169 -0.75 -14.81 0.22
C ARG A 169 -0.80 -13.78 1.34
N SER A 170 0.06 -13.96 2.33
CA SER A 170 0.36 -12.96 3.36
C SER A 170 1.62 -12.19 2.99
N GLY A 171 1.64 -10.90 3.26
CA GLY A 171 2.81 -10.07 3.05
C GLY A 171 3.77 -10.16 4.24
N ALA A 172 5.04 -9.99 3.95
CA ALA A 172 6.11 -9.84 4.93
C ALA A 172 7.08 -8.77 4.47
N GLY A 173 7.79 -8.13 5.39
CA GLY A 173 8.82 -7.19 5.01
C GLY A 173 9.71 -6.82 6.17
N CYS A 174 10.91 -6.34 5.83
CA CYS A 174 11.88 -5.79 6.76
C CYS A 174 12.71 -4.70 6.07
N LEU A 175 13.50 -3.97 6.86
CA LEU A 175 14.53 -3.06 6.39
C LEU A 175 15.90 -3.64 6.75
N LEU A 176 16.80 -3.68 5.78
CA LEU A 176 18.20 -3.96 6.02
C LEU A 176 18.95 -2.62 6.00
N PRO A 177 19.86 -2.39 6.94
CA PRO A 177 20.54 -1.10 7.07
C PRO A 177 21.33 -0.73 5.83
N ALA A 178 21.53 0.57 5.62
CA ALA A 178 22.45 1.06 4.60
C ALA A 178 23.86 0.55 4.87
N PRO A 179 24.66 0.24 3.85
CA PRO A 179 26.07 -0.03 4.01
C PRO A 179 26.72 1.17 4.71
N ASN A 180 27.40 0.93 5.81
CA ASN A 180 28.21 1.94 6.49
C ASN A 180 29.68 1.50 6.49
N HIS A 181 30.60 2.42 6.84
CA HIS A 181 32.03 2.15 6.86
C HIS A 181 32.43 0.98 7.80
N ALA A 182 31.59 0.65 8.78
CA ALA A 182 31.84 -0.43 9.74
C ALA A 182 31.26 -1.79 9.32
N CYS A 183 30.29 -1.82 8.38
CA CYS A 183 29.63 -3.05 7.92
C CYS A 183 29.47 -3.00 6.40
N HIS A 184 30.55 -3.35 5.69
CA HIS A 184 30.50 -3.53 4.24
C HIS A 184 30.13 -4.98 3.93
N ASP A 185 28.81 -5.28 3.89
CA ASP A 185 28.34 -6.57 3.40
C ASP A 185 28.32 -6.53 1.86
N PRO A 186 29.25 -7.25 1.18
CA PRO A 186 29.31 -7.24 -0.29
C PRO A 186 28.03 -7.82 -0.93
N ALA A 187 27.28 -8.66 -0.22
CA ALA A 187 26.00 -9.16 -0.70
C ALA A 187 24.96 -8.06 -0.85
N LEU A 188 24.99 -7.04 0.02
CA LEU A 188 24.11 -5.87 -0.12
C LEU A 188 24.48 -4.95 -1.29
N ALA A 189 25.74 -4.96 -1.74
CA ALA A 189 26.22 -4.17 -2.87
C ALA A 189 25.64 -4.64 -4.21
N ALA A 190 25.27 -5.91 -4.33
CA ALA A 190 24.63 -6.48 -5.53
C ALA A 190 23.24 -5.85 -5.80
N TYR A 191 22.62 -5.24 -4.79
CA TYR A 191 21.30 -4.62 -4.87
C TYR A 191 21.44 -3.09 -5.01
N GLY A 192 21.73 -2.64 -6.23
CA GLY A 192 22.03 -1.24 -6.54
C GLY A 192 20.82 -0.31 -6.58
N ASP A 193 21.11 1.00 -6.69
CA ASP A 193 20.13 2.07 -6.80
C ASP A 193 19.34 2.04 -8.12
N GLY A 194 18.10 2.50 -8.06
CA GLY A 194 17.25 2.69 -9.25
C GLY A 194 16.75 1.39 -9.89
N ARG A 195 16.98 0.25 -9.25
CA ARG A 195 16.59 -1.07 -9.72
C ARG A 195 15.72 -1.77 -8.68
N LEU A 196 14.57 -2.29 -9.13
CA LEU A 196 13.76 -3.22 -8.36
C LEU A 196 14.22 -4.65 -8.66
N HIS A 197 14.67 -5.38 -7.67
CA HIS A 197 14.99 -6.79 -7.79
C HIS A 197 13.80 -7.61 -7.34
N MET A 198 13.24 -8.45 -8.24
CA MET A 198 12.05 -9.25 -7.98
C MET A 198 12.38 -10.73 -8.17
N ALA A 199 12.53 -11.43 -7.06
CA ALA A 199 12.72 -12.87 -7.02
C ALA A 199 11.37 -13.59 -7.00
N ILE A 200 11.15 -14.52 -7.92
CA ILE A 200 9.92 -15.31 -8.01
C ILE A 200 10.29 -16.77 -7.68
N GLY A 201 9.72 -17.26 -6.59
CA GLY A 201 9.85 -18.64 -6.16
C GLY A 201 8.54 -19.40 -6.26
N ARG A 202 8.58 -20.69 -5.94
CA ARG A 202 7.43 -21.59 -6.01
C ARG A 202 6.26 -21.15 -5.13
N HIS A 203 6.55 -20.65 -3.94
CA HIS A 203 5.57 -20.37 -2.90
C HIS A 203 5.46 -18.89 -2.53
N GLY A 204 6.02 -18.01 -3.34
CA GLY A 204 5.98 -16.58 -3.09
C GLY A 204 6.93 -15.80 -3.98
N TYR A 205 7.06 -14.53 -3.66
CA TYR A 205 8.05 -13.67 -4.29
C TYR A 205 8.62 -12.67 -3.28
N VAL A 206 9.81 -12.16 -3.57
CA VAL A 206 10.51 -11.16 -2.78
C VAL A 206 10.94 -10.01 -3.68
N GLY A 207 10.54 -8.80 -3.34
CA GLY A 207 10.98 -7.56 -3.97
C GLY A 207 11.99 -6.84 -3.08
N LEU A 208 13.09 -6.38 -3.66
CA LEU A 208 14.13 -5.63 -2.96
C LEU A 208 14.42 -4.35 -3.73
N VAL A 209 14.49 -3.24 -3.01
CA VAL A 209 14.78 -1.93 -3.60
C VAL A 209 15.53 -1.05 -2.59
N ARG A 210 16.51 -0.28 -3.09
CA ARG A 210 17.29 0.66 -2.27
C ARG A 210 16.48 1.95 -2.05
N LEU A 211 16.29 2.32 -0.78
CA LEU A 211 15.56 3.51 -0.36
C LEU A 211 16.40 4.79 -0.47
N GLU A 212 15.75 5.92 -0.20
CA GLU A 212 16.35 7.26 -0.20
C GLU A 212 17.51 7.41 0.79
N ASP A 213 17.44 6.75 1.94
CA ASP A 213 18.46 6.74 2.99
C ASP A 213 19.57 5.69 2.77
N GLY A 214 19.47 4.93 1.67
CA GLY A 214 20.40 3.85 1.35
C GLY A 214 20.07 2.51 2.00
N ALA A 215 19.07 2.40 2.87
CA ALA A 215 18.58 1.13 3.38
C ALA A 215 18.00 0.25 2.26
N LEU A 216 18.09 -1.07 2.39
CA LEU A 216 17.45 -2.00 1.46
C LEU A 216 16.08 -2.41 2.01
N ASN A 217 15.03 -1.99 1.32
CA ASN A 217 13.67 -2.40 1.64
C ASN A 217 13.39 -3.78 1.05
N VAL A 218 12.93 -4.68 1.89
CA VAL A 218 12.53 -6.04 1.52
C VAL A 218 11.03 -6.18 1.73
N ALA A 219 10.31 -6.49 0.66
CA ALA A 219 8.88 -6.75 0.70
C ALA A 219 8.56 -8.05 -0.03
N ALA A 220 7.79 -8.91 0.61
CA ALA A 220 7.51 -10.25 0.11
C ALA A 220 6.03 -10.61 0.26
N ALA A 221 5.60 -11.59 -0.52
CA ALA A 221 4.31 -12.24 -0.36
C ALA A 221 4.49 -13.75 -0.44
N PHE A 222 4.01 -14.47 0.57
CA PHE A 222 4.18 -15.92 0.71
C PHE A 222 2.86 -16.65 0.89
N ASP A 223 2.78 -17.85 0.39
CA ASP A 223 1.72 -18.80 0.73
C ASP A 223 1.83 -19.17 2.22
N GLY A 224 0.72 -19.07 2.97
CA GLY A 224 0.77 -19.22 4.43
C GLY A 224 1.32 -20.55 4.92
N ALA A 225 0.99 -21.65 4.24
CA ALA A 225 1.54 -22.98 4.58
C ALA A 225 3.06 -23.06 4.36
N ALA A 226 3.55 -22.48 3.25
CA ALA A 226 4.98 -22.46 2.95
C ALA A 226 5.75 -21.54 3.90
N LEU A 227 5.18 -20.42 4.30
CA LEU A 227 5.75 -19.52 5.30
C LEU A 227 5.94 -20.22 6.66
N ALA A 228 4.93 -21.01 7.09
CA ALA A 228 5.00 -21.77 8.31
C ALA A 228 6.04 -22.92 8.21
N ALA A 229 6.03 -23.66 7.09
CA ALA A 229 6.97 -24.75 6.84
C ALA A 229 8.44 -24.30 6.78
N ALA A 230 8.70 -23.11 6.27
CA ALA A 230 10.04 -22.51 6.24
C ALA A 230 10.55 -22.07 7.62
N GLY A 231 9.69 -22.01 8.64
CA GLY A 231 10.06 -21.52 9.98
C GLY A 231 10.07 -20.01 10.09
N GLY A 232 9.47 -19.30 9.13
CA GLY A 232 9.29 -17.85 9.19
C GLY A 232 9.72 -17.07 7.95
N PRO A 233 9.53 -15.74 7.96
CA PRO A 233 9.70 -14.92 6.76
C PRO A 233 11.15 -14.81 6.28
N ALA A 234 12.12 -14.81 7.17
CA ALA A 234 13.53 -14.75 6.82
C ALA A 234 13.97 -15.96 5.99
N ALA A 235 13.65 -17.17 6.47
CA ALA A 235 13.99 -18.41 5.78
C ALA A 235 13.21 -18.54 4.46
N ALA A 236 11.91 -18.20 4.45
CA ALA A 236 11.10 -18.19 3.23
C ALA A 236 11.66 -17.22 2.19
N ALA A 237 12.09 -16.02 2.58
CA ALA A 237 12.71 -15.05 1.69
C ALA A 237 14.04 -15.57 1.13
N SER A 238 14.91 -16.12 1.96
CA SER A 238 16.19 -16.70 1.55
C SER A 238 16.01 -17.84 0.54
N GLN A 239 15.00 -18.70 0.78
CA GLN A 239 14.66 -19.77 -0.16
C GLN A 239 14.22 -19.20 -1.51
N VAL A 240 13.31 -18.23 -1.54
CA VAL A 240 12.84 -17.60 -2.77
C VAL A 240 13.96 -16.92 -3.53
N LEU A 241 14.87 -16.22 -2.85
CA LEU A 241 16.05 -15.59 -3.48
C LEU A 241 16.94 -16.65 -4.13
N SER A 242 17.24 -17.74 -3.43
CA SER A 242 18.04 -18.86 -3.94
C SER A 242 17.38 -19.51 -5.15
N GLU A 243 16.08 -19.86 -5.08
CA GLU A 243 15.31 -20.43 -6.20
C GLU A 243 15.34 -19.53 -7.44
N ALA A 244 15.32 -18.20 -7.25
CA ALA A 244 15.35 -17.22 -8.32
C ALA A 244 16.76 -16.89 -8.84
N GLY A 245 17.80 -17.44 -8.22
CA GLY A 245 19.21 -17.23 -8.57
C GLY A 245 19.79 -15.90 -8.11
N PHE A 246 19.20 -15.25 -7.08
CA PHE A 246 19.77 -14.05 -6.47
C PHE A 246 20.83 -14.40 -5.42
N GLU A 247 21.73 -13.45 -5.18
CA GLU A 247 22.77 -13.58 -4.15
C GLU A 247 22.15 -13.77 -2.76
N PRO A 248 22.70 -14.67 -1.95
CA PRO A 248 22.27 -14.84 -0.57
C PRO A 248 22.40 -13.56 0.23
N LEU A 249 21.41 -13.30 1.10
CA LEU A 249 21.40 -12.15 2.01
C LEU A 249 21.35 -12.63 3.47
N PRO A 250 22.50 -12.92 4.10
CA PRO A 250 22.55 -13.35 5.51
C PRO A 250 21.87 -12.36 6.46
N ALA A 251 21.90 -11.08 6.13
CA ALA A 251 21.26 -10.00 6.90
C ALA A 251 19.73 -10.15 7.06
N LEU A 252 19.07 -11.01 6.28
CA LEU A 252 17.65 -11.31 6.44
C LEU A 252 17.33 -12.05 7.73
N ALA A 253 18.25 -12.91 8.22
CA ALA A 253 18.03 -13.75 9.38
C ALA A 253 17.81 -12.94 10.69
N PRO A 254 18.67 -11.96 11.04
CA PRO A 254 18.47 -11.14 12.22
C PRO A 254 17.50 -9.96 12.02
N ALA A 255 16.95 -9.75 10.81
CA ALA A 255 16.12 -8.59 10.50
C ALA A 255 14.79 -8.60 11.27
N ALA A 256 14.31 -7.41 11.61
CA ALA A 256 13.01 -7.23 12.26
C ALA A 256 11.87 -7.32 11.25
N TRP A 257 11.35 -8.51 11.01
CA TRP A 257 10.26 -8.75 10.09
C TRP A 257 8.91 -8.32 10.63
N GLN A 258 8.11 -7.69 9.77
CA GLN A 258 6.70 -7.44 10.01
C GLN A 258 5.86 -8.27 9.04
N LEU A 259 4.74 -8.81 9.53
CA LEU A 259 3.78 -9.57 8.73
C LEU A 259 2.51 -8.74 8.50
N THR A 260 1.85 -9.00 7.38
CA THR A 260 0.51 -8.48 7.10
C THR A 260 -0.54 -9.58 7.16
N PRO A 261 -1.81 -9.25 7.35
CA PRO A 261 -2.89 -10.19 7.06
C PRO A 261 -2.86 -10.62 5.59
N ALA A 262 -3.68 -11.62 5.24
CA ALA A 262 -3.87 -12.06 3.86
C ALA A 262 -4.17 -10.86 2.94
N LEU A 263 -3.45 -10.78 1.81
CA LEU A 263 -3.40 -9.58 0.97
C LEU A 263 -4.66 -9.42 0.12
N THR A 264 -5.05 -10.44 -0.65
CA THR A 264 -6.19 -10.31 -1.58
C THR A 264 -7.50 -10.44 -0.82
N ARG A 265 -8.19 -9.30 -0.71
CA ARG A 265 -9.45 -9.18 0.01
C ARG A 265 -10.33 -8.08 -0.58
N ARG A 266 -11.61 -8.13 -0.28
CA ARG A 266 -12.60 -7.11 -0.66
C ARG A 266 -13.54 -6.86 0.50
N SER A 267 -13.80 -5.59 0.79
CA SER A 267 -14.83 -5.16 1.74
C SER A 267 -16.10 -4.80 0.99
N ARG A 268 -17.25 -5.11 1.55
CA ARG A 268 -18.58 -4.73 1.04
C ARG A 268 -19.53 -4.49 2.20
N PRO A 269 -20.33 -3.40 2.12
CA PRO A 269 -20.32 -2.33 1.12
C PRO A 269 -19.06 -1.45 1.23
N LEU A 270 -18.74 -0.68 0.17
CA LEU A 270 -17.62 0.27 0.16
C LEU A 270 -17.96 1.60 0.81
N ALA A 271 -19.23 1.86 1.06
CA ALA A 271 -19.75 3.01 1.76
C ALA A 271 -21.09 2.64 2.42
N GLY A 272 -21.44 3.35 3.45
CA GLY A 272 -22.73 3.29 4.12
C GLY A 272 -23.02 4.63 4.79
N TYR A 273 -24.08 4.68 5.58
CA TYR A 273 -24.50 5.94 6.16
C TYR A 273 -23.33 6.68 6.83
N ARG A 274 -22.94 7.79 6.23
CA ARG A 274 -21.87 8.72 6.68
C ARG A 274 -20.48 8.07 6.84
N TYR A 275 -20.15 7.07 6.03
CA TYR A 275 -18.77 6.59 5.92
C TYR A 275 -18.42 6.13 4.50
N LEU A 276 -17.13 6.29 4.12
CA LEU A 276 -16.52 5.79 2.89
C LEU A 276 -15.28 4.98 3.24
N LEU A 277 -15.10 3.81 2.62
CA LEU A 277 -13.88 2.99 2.75
C LEU A 277 -12.88 3.38 1.64
N LEU A 278 -11.64 3.68 2.02
CA LEU A 278 -10.58 4.15 1.12
C LEU A 278 -9.37 3.20 1.14
N GLY A 279 -8.66 3.13 0.02
CA GLY A 279 -7.42 2.36 -0.10
C GLY A 279 -7.62 0.89 0.27
N ASP A 280 -6.67 0.31 1.01
CA ASP A 280 -6.69 -1.12 1.37
C ASP A 280 -7.89 -1.50 2.24
N ALA A 281 -8.54 -0.55 2.92
CA ALA A 281 -9.76 -0.81 3.69
C ALA A 281 -10.97 -1.12 2.80
N ALA A 282 -11.01 -0.55 1.59
CA ALA A 282 -12.03 -0.87 0.58
C ALA A 282 -11.77 -2.23 -0.09
N GLY A 283 -10.50 -2.62 -0.18
CA GLY A 283 -10.08 -3.87 -0.77
C GLY A 283 -8.64 -3.79 -1.27
N TYR A 284 -8.03 -4.94 -1.41
CA TYR A 284 -6.65 -5.07 -1.86
C TYR A 284 -6.49 -6.30 -2.74
N VAL A 285 -5.71 -6.18 -3.77
CA VAL A 285 -5.25 -7.30 -4.58
C VAL A 285 -3.73 -7.36 -4.44
N GLU A 286 -3.20 -8.54 -4.23
CA GLU A 286 -1.75 -8.78 -4.14
C GLU A 286 -1.01 -8.07 -5.28
N PRO A 287 -0.21 -7.00 -4.99
CA PRO A 287 0.31 -6.13 -6.02
C PRO A 287 1.72 -6.57 -6.43
N PHE A 288 1.84 -7.55 -7.27
CA PHE A 288 3.12 -7.87 -7.90
C PHE A 288 3.73 -6.67 -8.65
N THR A 289 2.88 -5.79 -9.17
CA THR A 289 3.25 -4.61 -9.96
C THR A 289 3.49 -3.33 -9.15
N GLY A 290 3.36 -3.37 -7.81
CA GLY A 290 3.59 -2.20 -6.95
C GLY A 290 2.50 -1.11 -6.99
N GLU A 291 1.32 -1.40 -7.53
CA GLU A 291 0.23 -0.42 -7.77
C GLU A 291 -0.53 0.04 -6.51
N GLY A 292 -0.36 -0.61 -5.37
CA GLY A 292 -1.18 -0.37 -4.17
C GLY A 292 -1.18 1.07 -3.67
N MET A 293 -0.04 1.76 -3.73
CA MET A 293 0.04 3.18 -3.35
C MET A 293 -0.70 4.09 -4.33
N GLY A 294 -0.60 3.83 -5.64
CA GLY A 294 -1.34 4.56 -6.65
C GLY A 294 -2.85 4.46 -6.42
N TRP A 295 -3.36 3.26 -6.15
CA TRP A 295 -4.79 3.08 -5.84
C TRP A 295 -5.22 3.83 -4.58
N ALA A 296 -4.39 3.81 -3.54
CA ALA A 296 -4.68 4.52 -2.29
C ALA A 296 -4.77 6.04 -2.49
N LEU A 297 -3.83 6.61 -3.25
CA LEU A 297 -3.79 8.05 -3.57
C LEU A 297 -4.96 8.45 -4.48
N MET A 298 -5.27 7.68 -5.51
CA MET A 298 -6.42 7.93 -6.38
C MET A 298 -7.76 7.85 -5.63
N ALA A 299 -7.90 6.89 -4.71
CA ALA A 299 -9.08 6.80 -3.86
C ALA A 299 -9.25 8.05 -2.98
N ALA A 300 -8.14 8.59 -2.46
CA ALA A 300 -8.17 9.85 -1.70
C ALA A 300 -8.66 11.02 -2.54
N LEU A 301 -8.10 11.21 -3.74
CA LEU A 301 -8.52 12.27 -4.66
C LEU A 301 -10.01 12.17 -5.00
N SER A 302 -10.48 10.95 -5.32
CA SER A 302 -11.89 10.71 -5.68
C SER A 302 -12.85 10.87 -4.50
N SER A 303 -12.37 10.73 -3.26
CA SER A 303 -13.21 10.86 -2.06
C SER A 303 -13.52 12.32 -1.70
N THR A 304 -12.63 13.26 -2.02
CA THR A 304 -12.77 14.67 -1.63
C THR A 304 -14.05 15.30 -2.18
N PRO A 305 -14.38 15.26 -3.49
CA PRO A 305 -15.60 15.89 -3.99
C PRO A 305 -16.88 15.24 -3.43
N LEU A 306 -16.88 13.93 -3.21
CA LEU A 306 -18.02 13.23 -2.61
C LEU A 306 -18.19 13.59 -1.13
N ALA A 307 -17.07 13.75 -0.42
CA ALA A 307 -17.11 14.19 0.97
C ALA A 307 -17.65 15.62 1.11
N LEU A 308 -17.25 16.53 0.23
CA LEU A 308 -17.79 17.90 0.20
C LEU A 308 -19.29 17.90 -0.11
N ALA A 309 -19.72 17.15 -1.12
CA ALA A 309 -21.14 17.01 -1.44
C ALA A 309 -21.96 16.46 -0.26
N ALA A 310 -21.41 15.51 0.51
CA ALA A 310 -22.05 14.96 1.70
C ALA A 310 -22.16 15.99 2.85
N LEU A 311 -21.22 16.92 2.94
CA LEU A 311 -21.22 17.98 3.96
C LEU A 311 -22.16 19.10 3.57
N ASP A 312 -22.15 19.53 2.31
CA ASP A 312 -22.93 20.67 1.83
C ASP A 312 -24.42 20.35 1.68
N ASN A 313 -24.75 19.16 1.17
CA ASN A 313 -26.12 18.75 0.84
C ASN A 313 -26.72 17.72 1.81
N GLY A 314 -25.95 17.30 2.82
CA GLY A 314 -26.30 16.20 3.68
C GLY A 314 -25.98 14.83 3.04
N TRP A 315 -26.10 13.77 3.86
CA TRP A 315 -25.89 12.42 3.39
C TRP A 315 -27.09 11.89 2.59
N ASP A 316 -26.80 11.35 1.39
CA ASP A 316 -27.75 10.61 0.56
C ASP A 316 -27.14 9.26 0.19
N ASP A 317 -27.96 8.22 0.14
CA ASP A 317 -27.56 6.87 -0.29
C ASP A 317 -27.04 6.83 -1.75
N GLN A 318 -27.38 7.85 -2.56
CA GLN A 318 -26.80 8.02 -3.89
C GLN A 318 -25.28 8.24 -3.80
N LEU A 319 -24.79 8.98 -2.80
CA LEU A 319 -23.35 9.17 -2.57
C LEU A 319 -22.63 7.82 -2.32
N ALA A 320 -23.25 6.90 -1.58
CA ALA A 320 -22.69 5.57 -1.37
C ALA A 320 -22.62 4.76 -2.67
N ARG A 321 -23.64 4.88 -3.53
CA ARG A 321 -23.65 4.23 -4.87
C ARG A 321 -22.60 4.85 -5.79
N ASP A 322 -22.47 6.17 -5.79
CA ASP A 322 -21.50 6.91 -6.59
C ASP A 322 -20.07 6.59 -6.17
N TRP A 323 -19.81 6.52 -4.87
CA TRP A 323 -18.54 6.03 -4.34
C TRP A 323 -18.20 4.62 -4.83
N SER A 324 -19.15 3.71 -4.71
CA SER A 324 -18.95 2.32 -5.14
C SER A 324 -18.68 2.20 -6.65
N ARG A 325 -19.36 3.00 -7.47
CA ARG A 325 -19.14 3.08 -8.93
C ARG A 325 -17.77 3.66 -9.26
N SER A 326 -17.40 4.78 -8.61
CA SER A 326 -16.10 5.42 -8.78
C SER A 326 -14.96 4.46 -8.45
N GLN A 327 -15.03 3.76 -7.31
CA GLN A 327 -14.00 2.78 -6.94
C GLN A 327 -13.96 1.58 -7.91
N ALA A 328 -15.09 1.10 -8.38
CA ALA A 328 -15.14 0.05 -9.38
C ALA A 328 -14.48 0.48 -10.71
N ALA A 329 -14.77 1.69 -11.18
CA ALA A 329 -14.17 2.24 -12.40
C ALA A 329 -12.65 2.40 -12.28
N LEU A 330 -12.18 2.96 -11.16
CA LEU A 330 -10.75 3.18 -10.90
C LEU A 330 -9.94 1.88 -10.83
N MET A 331 -10.53 0.83 -10.27
CA MET A 331 -9.78 -0.38 -9.90
C MET A 331 -10.01 -1.58 -10.81
N ALA A 332 -11.17 -1.71 -11.49
CA ALA A 332 -11.58 -2.96 -12.10
C ALA A 332 -10.63 -3.50 -13.16
N ARG A 333 -10.10 -2.65 -14.05
CA ARG A 333 -9.18 -3.08 -15.11
C ARG A 333 -7.83 -3.52 -14.56
N ARG A 334 -7.28 -2.73 -13.63
CA ARG A 334 -5.93 -2.95 -13.07
C ARG A 334 -5.91 -4.10 -12.07
N GLN A 335 -6.94 -4.22 -11.24
CA GLN A 335 -7.09 -5.37 -10.34
C GLN A 335 -7.22 -6.68 -11.12
N ARG A 336 -7.94 -6.69 -12.25
CA ARG A 336 -8.01 -7.88 -13.13
C ARG A 336 -6.64 -8.26 -13.70
N LEU A 337 -5.85 -7.29 -14.12
CA LEU A 337 -4.49 -7.54 -14.58
C LEU A 337 -3.60 -8.10 -13.47
N CYS A 338 -3.61 -7.49 -12.27
CA CYS A 338 -2.86 -7.99 -11.12
C CYS A 338 -3.30 -9.40 -10.71
N GLN A 339 -4.61 -9.69 -10.75
CA GLN A 339 -5.13 -11.03 -10.47
C GLN A 339 -4.67 -12.04 -11.53
N ALA A 340 -4.71 -11.69 -12.82
CA ALA A 340 -4.23 -12.54 -13.89
C ALA A 340 -2.72 -12.84 -13.74
N LEU A 341 -1.92 -11.82 -13.46
CA LEU A 341 -0.48 -11.99 -13.19
C LEU A 341 -0.23 -12.87 -11.96
N ALA A 342 -0.96 -12.64 -10.86
CA ALA A 342 -0.85 -13.45 -9.65
C ALA A 342 -1.20 -14.93 -9.92
N LEU A 343 -2.20 -15.21 -10.76
CA LEU A 343 -2.54 -16.57 -11.17
C LEU A 343 -1.47 -17.22 -12.06
N VAL A 344 -0.91 -16.45 -13.01
CA VAL A 344 0.19 -16.92 -13.87
C VAL A 344 1.41 -17.28 -13.02
N LEU A 345 1.78 -16.41 -12.08
CA LEU A 345 2.95 -16.60 -11.22
C LEU A 345 2.82 -17.75 -10.22
N ARG A 346 1.61 -18.25 -9.99
CA ARG A 346 1.37 -19.42 -9.11
C ARG A 346 1.62 -20.76 -9.80
N ARG A 347 1.69 -20.79 -11.13
CA ARG A 347 1.89 -22.02 -11.91
C ARG A 347 3.29 -22.02 -12.51
N PRO A 348 4.19 -22.94 -12.12
CA PRO A 348 5.60 -22.93 -12.54
C PRO A 348 5.79 -22.94 -14.07
N TRP A 349 4.95 -23.66 -14.81
CA TRP A 349 5.06 -23.70 -16.27
C TRP A 349 4.62 -22.38 -16.93
N SER A 350 3.51 -21.77 -16.48
CA SER A 350 3.04 -20.51 -17.06
C SER A 350 3.95 -19.33 -16.69
N SER A 351 4.47 -19.31 -15.46
CA SER A 351 5.45 -18.29 -15.07
C SER A 351 6.73 -18.40 -15.89
N ARG A 352 7.19 -19.62 -16.21
CA ARG A 352 8.36 -19.85 -17.06
C ARG A 352 8.12 -19.35 -18.49
N VAL A 353 6.98 -19.71 -19.11
CA VAL A 353 6.64 -19.25 -20.47
C VAL A 353 6.61 -17.73 -20.52
N VAL A 354 5.89 -17.07 -19.60
CA VAL A 354 5.82 -15.60 -19.55
C VAL A 354 7.20 -15.00 -19.33
N PHE A 355 8.00 -15.56 -18.43
CA PHE A 355 9.36 -15.10 -18.16
C PHE A 355 10.26 -15.20 -19.42
N ASP A 356 10.22 -16.33 -20.14
CA ASP A 356 11.03 -16.51 -21.36
C ASP A 356 10.59 -15.57 -22.49
N VAL A 357 9.27 -15.31 -22.62
CA VAL A 357 8.75 -14.29 -23.56
C VAL A 357 9.27 -12.90 -23.19
N VAL A 358 9.12 -12.50 -21.94
CA VAL A 358 9.57 -11.19 -21.43
C VAL A 358 11.09 -11.04 -21.56
N ARG A 359 11.85 -12.09 -21.29
CA ARG A 359 13.31 -12.10 -21.46
C ARG A 359 13.74 -11.94 -22.91
N ARG A 360 13.01 -12.56 -23.86
CA ARG A 360 13.34 -12.51 -25.29
C ARG A 360 12.84 -11.23 -25.98
N TRP A 361 11.71 -10.71 -25.51
CA TRP A 361 11.06 -9.50 -26.02
C TRP A 361 10.65 -8.57 -24.88
N PRO A 362 11.60 -7.81 -24.29
CA PRO A 362 11.32 -6.94 -23.15
C PRO A 362 10.22 -5.91 -23.43
N SER A 363 10.04 -5.49 -24.68
CA SER A 363 9.01 -4.55 -25.12
C SER A 363 7.57 -5.09 -25.03
N LEU A 364 7.39 -6.41 -24.92
CA LEU A 364 6.07 -7.04 -24.77
C LEU A 364 5.65 -7.17 -23.30
N ALA A 365 6.50 -6.79 -22.35
CA ALA A 365 6.13 -6.82 -20.95
C ALA A 365 4.92 -5.90 -20.73
N PRO A 366 3.80 -6.40 -20.14
CA PRO A 366 2.63 -5.58 -19.85
C PRO A 366 2.91 -4.68 -18.64
N LEU A 367 3.88 -3.79 -18.79
CA LEU A 367 4.16 -2.79 -17.76
C LEU A 367 3.05 -1.75 -17.80
N PRO A 368 2.54 -1.31 -16.64
CA PRO A 368 1.49 -0.32 -16.59
C PRO A 368 2.01 0.99 -17.19
N THR A 369 1.57 1.29 -18.41
CA THR A 369 1.77 2.60 -19.01
C THR A 369 0.96 3.64 -18.23
N PRO A 370 1.47 4.87 -18.02
CA PRO A 370 0.64 5.96 -17.54
C PRO A 370 -0.57 6.09 -18.48
N CYS A 371 -1.76 6.20 -17.93
CA CYS A 371 -2.95 6.57 -18.70
C CYS A 371 -2.75 8.00 -19.19
N PRO A 372 -3.07 8.34 -20.45
CA PRO A 372 -3.06 9.70 -20.94
C PRO A 372 -3.98 10.61 -20.16
#